data_b816c4aee3118d23b918e8052dcff6c1
#
_entry.id   b816c4aee3118d23b918e8052dcff6c1
#
_cell.length_a   1.000
_cell.length_b   1.000
_cell.length_c   1.000
_cell.angle_alpha   90.00
_cell.angle_beta   90.00
_cell.angle_gamma   90.00
#
_symmetry.space_group_name_H-M   'P 1'
#
loop_
_entity.id
_entity.type
_entity.pdbx_description
1 polymer ?
#
loop_
_entity_poly.entity_id
_entity_poly.type
_entity_poly.pdbx_seq_one_letter_code
_entity_poly.pdbx_strand_id
1 'polypeptide(L)'
;KLHLLLAEHKSTNVFLTQGHLCRNAYNETCYLKQGGDDVSATLIGAALQAQEVCLWTDSKELHRCDPRFVKHPAMVKQLSFDEAEQLAYCGWTGFNPHCILPARENNIPIRLLCSMEPAEGGTLISNSQSGENIKAITARDNIYYIKFQSNRTLRPYLFISKIFDTFAKYHTS
;
A
#
# COMPACT_ATOMS: atom_id res chain seq x y z
N LYS A 1 -4.64 -19.80 -14.71
CA LYS A 1 -3.89 -19.43 -15.93
C LYS A 1 -2.40 -19.25 -15.66
N LEU A 2 -2.01 -18.44 -14.64
CA LEU A 2 -0.60 -18.17 -14.31
C LEU A 2 0.17 -19.49 -13.99
N HIS A 3 -0.37 -20.35 -13.13
CA HIS A 3 0.23 -21.65 -12.82
C HIS A 3 0.39 -22.56 -14.05
N LEU A 4 -0.53 -22.52 -15.01
CA LEU A 4 -0.42 -23.30 -16.25
C LEU A 4 0.74 -22.79 -17.09
N LEU A 5 0.87 -21.47 -17.24
CA LEU A 5 1.96 -20.84 -17.98
C LEU A 5 3.33 -21.19 -17.38
N LEU A 6 3.46 -21.14 -16.06
CA LEU A 6 4.68 -21.53 -15.36
C LEU A 6 4.98 -23.04 -15.50
N ALA A 7 3.95 -23.89 -15.52
CA ALA A 7 4.11 -25.32 -15.72
C ALA A 7 4.58 -25.69 -17.12
N GLU A 8 4.28 -24.90 -18.15
CA GLU A 8 4.79 -25.06 -19.51
C GLU A 8 6.28 -24.71 -19.63
N HIS A 9 6.81 -23.88 -18.73
CA HIS A 9 8.20 -23.39 -18.74
C HIS A 9 9.02 -23.86 -17.55
N LYS A 10 8.98 -25.15 -17.24
CA LYS A 10 9.63 -25.75 -16.06
C LYS A 10 11.13 -25.54 -15.94
N SER A 11 11.82 -25.29 -17.05
CA SER A 11 13.27 -25.05 -17.09
C SER A 11 13.63 -23.56 -16.88
N THR A 12 12.64 -22.67 -16.80
CA THR A 12 12.85 -21.23 -16.66
C THR A 12 12.72 -20.83 -15.19
N ASN A 13 13.78 -20.25 -14.65
CA ASN A 13 13.84 -19.81 -13.24
C ASN A 13 13.49 -18.34 -13.06
N VAL A 14 13.49 -17.53 -14.13
CA VAL A 14 13.24 -16.08 -14.09
C VAL A 14 12.19 -15.74 -15.11
N PHE A 15 11.14 -15.06 -14.68
CA PHE A 15 10.07 -14.55 -15.53
C PHE A 15 10.01 -13.03 -15.42
N LEU A 16 9.91 -12.34 -16.54
CA LEU A 16 9.71 -10.90 -16.60
C LEU A 16 8.29 -10.61 -17.07
N THR A 17 7.59 -9.74 -16.36
CA THR A 17 6.26 -9.28 -16.74
C THR A 17 6.11 -7.78 -16.53
N GLN A 18 5.13 -7.16 -17.18
CA GLN A 18 4.78 -5.77 -16.97
C GLN A 18 3.92 -5.63 -15.70
N GLY A 19 4.13 -4.53 -14.97
CA GLY A 19 3.25 -4.09 -13.89
C GLY A 19 2.06 -3.29 -14.45
N HIS A 20 1.24 -2.73 -13.61
CA HIS A 20 0.10 -1.83 -13.81
C HIS A 20 -0.84 -2.06 -15.00
N LEU A 21 -0.54 -2.98 -15.90
CA LEU A 21 -1.43 -3.39 -16.98
C LEU A 21 -2.45 -4.42 -16.49
N CYS A 22 -3.72 -4.17 -16.75
CA CYS A 22 -4.80 -5.09 -16.42
C CYS A 22 -5.84 -5.13 -17.54
N ARG A 23 -6.86 -5.98 -17.38
CA ARG A 23 -8.02 -6.01 -18.27
C ARG A 23 -9.29 -5.76 -17.45
N ASN A 24 -10.19 -4.97 -18.02
CA ASN A 24 -11.51 -4.76 -17.44
C ASN A 24 -12.45 -5.94 -17.73
N ALA A 25 -13.69 -5.86 -17.24
CA ALA A 25 -14.72 -6.87 -17.45
C ALA A 25 -15.08 -7.10 -18.94
N TYR A 26 -14.80 -6.13 -19.78
CA TYR A 26 -15.02 -6.19 -21.24
C TYR A 26 -13.81 -6.71 -22.00
N ASN A 27 -12.76 -7.19 -21.29
CA ASN A 27 -11.52 -7.68 -21.86
C ASN A 27 -10.68 -6.61 -22.57
N GLU A 28 -10.91 -5.33 -22.32
CA GLU A 28 -10.13 -4.22 -22.83
C GLU A 28 -8.93 -3.98 -21.94
N THR A 29 -7.80 -3.59 -22.55
CA THR A 29 -6.58 -3.25 -21.80
C THR A 29 -6.78 -1.94 -21.03
N CYS A 30 -6.55 -1.98 -19.72
CA CYS A 30 -6.65 -0.86 -18.81
C CYS A 30 -5.35 -0.69 -18.05
N TYR A 31 -5.22 0.46 -17.39
CA TYR A 31 -4.09 0.77 -16.52
C TYR A 31 -4.59 0.88 -15.07
N LEU A 32 -3.89 0.25 -14.16
CA LEU A 32 -4.04 0.54 -12.73
C LEU A 32 -3.53 1.98 -12.48
N LYS A 33 -4.12 2.63 -11.49
CA LYS A 33 -3.68 3.98 -11.09
C LYS A 33 -2.22 3.97 -10.61
N GLN A 34 -1.68 5.14 -10.30
CA GLN A 34 -0.31 5.30 -9.79
C GLN A 34 0.02 4.29 -8.67
N GLY A 35 1.17 3.63 -8.77
CA GLY A 35 1.56 2.52 -7.87
C GLY A 35 0.82 1.20 -8.16
N GLY A 36 0.22 1.05 -9.34
CA GLY A 36 -0.44 -0.19 -9.75
C GLY A 36 0.51 -1.36 -10.00
N ASP A 37 1.79 -1.10 -10.19
CA ASP A 37 2.87 -2.08 -10.23
C ASP A 37 3.05 -2.79 -8.89
N ASP A 38 3.00 -2.08 -7.77
CA ASP A 38 3.02 -2.67 -6.42
C ASP A 38 1.83 -3.62 -6.22
N VAL A 39 0.64 -3.18 -6.65
CA VAL A 39 -0.58 -3.99 -6.58
C VAL A 39 -0.46 -5.24 -7.47
N SER A 40 0.07 -5.09 -8.67
CA SER A 40 0.31 -6.22 -9.58
C SER A 40 1.29 -7.23 -8.99
N ALA A 41 2.38 -6.75 -8.38
CA ALA A 41 3.38 -7.60 -7.74
C ALA A 41 2.76 -8.43 -6.61
N THR A 42 1.97 -7.82 -5.73
CA THR A 42 1.33 -8.53 -4.61
C THR A 42 0.21 -9.46 -5.07
N LEU A 43 -0.56 -9.12 -6.10
CA LEU A 43 -1.56 -10.01 -6.70
C LEU A 43 -0.91 -11.23 -7.35
N ILE A 44 0.20 -11.06 -8.07
CA ILE A 44 0.96 -12.16 -8.65
C ILE A 44 1.58 -13.01 -7.54
N GLY A 45 2.17 -12.38 -6.53
CA GLY A 45 2.70 -13.05 -5.35
C GLY A 45 1.65 -13.91 -4.65
N ALA A 46 0.46 -13.35 -4.43
CA ALA A 46 -0.68 -14.07 -3.85
C ALA A 46 -1.12 -15.25 -4.72
N ALA A 47 -1.26 -15.04 -6.02
CA ALA A 47 -1.65 -16.10 -6.95
C ALA A 47 -0.64 -17.25 -7.03
N LEU A 48 0.65 -16.97 -6.81
CA LEU A 48 1.74 -17.95 -6.83
C LEU A 48 2.08 -18.51 -5.45
N GLN A 49 1.46 -18.00 -4.39
CA GLN A 49 1.83 -18.29 -3.00
C GLN A 49 3.33 -18.07 -2.76
N ALA A 50 3.81 -16.90 -3.18
CA ALA A 50 5.22 -16.55 -3.06
C ALA A 50 5.67 -16.54 -1.59
N GLN A 51 6.94 -16.81 -1.36
CA GLN A 51 7.53 -16.75 -0.01
C GLN A 51 7.64 -15.30 0.49
N GLU A 52 7.88 -14.36 -0.40
CA GLU A 52 8.01 -12.93 -0.13
C GLU A 52 7.76 -12.13 -1.41
N VAL A 53 7.24 -10.92 -1.27
CA VAL A 53 7.15 -9.93 -2.36
C VAL A 53 8.10 -8.79 -2.05
N CYS A 54 9.08 -8.55 -2.90
CA CYS A 54 10.03 -7.45 -2.76
C CYS A 54 9.59 -6.27 -3.63
N LEU A 55 9.34 -5.11 -3.00
CA LEU A 55 9.06 -3.85 -3.68
C LEU A 55 10.28 -2.96 -3.60
N TRP A 56 10.86 -2.64 -4.76
CA TRP A 56 12.03 -1.78 -4.88
C TRP A 56 11.63 -0.35 -5.21
N THR A 57 12.06 0.60 -4.41
CA THR A 57 11.84 2.03 -4.63
C THR A 57 13.20 2.77 -4.71
N ASP A 58 13.22 3.89 -5.41
CA ASP A 58 14.35 4.81 -5.44
C ASP A 58 14.32 5.85 -4.31
N SER A 59 13.19 5.93 -3.61
CA SER A 59 12.99 6.89 -2.54
C SER A 59 13.53 6.39 -1.20
N LYS A 60 14.08 7.33 -0.41
CA LYS A 60 14.53 7.09 0.97
C LYS A 60 13.36 7.11 1.99
N GLU A 61 12.14 6.88 1.55
CA GLU A 61 10.92 7.07 2.34
C GLU A 61 10.62 5.95 3.34
N LEU A 62 11.48 4.92 3.41
CA LEU A 62 11.38 3.82 4.40
C LEU A 62 11.82 4.23 5.82
N HIS A 63 11.76 5.51 6.15
CA HIS A 63 12.23 6.06 7.40
C HIS A 63 11.11 6.21 8.43
N ARG A 64 11.47 6.19 9.70
CA ARG A 64 10.56 6.39 10.85
C ARG A 64 9.87 7.75 10.86
N CYS A 65 10.47 8.75 10.21
CA CYS A 65 9.95 10.10 10.10
C CYS A 65 10.21 10.63 8.69
N ASP A 66 9.36 11.58 8.26
CA ASP A 66 9.55 12.27 7.00
C ASP A 66 10.87 13.06 7.01
N PRO A 67 11.75 12.84 6.01
CA PRO A 67 13.02 13.57 5.90
C PRO A 67 12.89 15.10 5.79
N ARG A 68 11.69 15.58 5.42
CA ARG A 68 11.41 17.04 5.38
C ARG A 68 11.45 17.68 6.77
N PHE A 69 11.12 16.92 7.81
CA PHE A 69 11.05 17.42 9.19
C PHE A 69 12.22 16.96 10.06
N VAL A 70 12.78 15.79 9.77
CA VAL A 70 13.83 15.19 10.61
C VAL A 70 15.05 14.89 9.77
N LYS A 71 16.20 15.48 10.16
CA LYS A 71 17.50 15.16 9.54
C LYS A 71 17.94 13.75 9.96
N HIS A 72 18.27 12.90 8.99
CA HIS A 72 18.74 11.53 9.22
C HIS A 72 17.79 10.65 10.04
N PRO A 73 16.55 10.47 9.62
CA PRO A 73 15.62 9.60 10.33
C PRO A 73 16.08 8.14 10.20
N ALA A 74 15.91 7.37 11.28
CA ALA A 74 16.23 5.95 11.26
C ALA A 74 15.24 5.18 10.39
N MET A 75 15.68 4.08 9.77
CA MET A 75 14.82 3.20 8.98
C MET A 75 13.85 2.42 9.88
N VAL A 76 12.64 2.21 9.41
CA VAL A 76 11.68 1.26 10.00
C VAL A 76 12.07 -0.14 9.57
N LYS A 77 12.39 -1.02 10.51
CA LYS A 77 12.80 -2.40 10.19
C LYS A 77 11.60 -3.34 9.98
N GLN A 78 10.53 -3.13 10.74
CA GLN A 78 9.39 -4.04 10.72
C GLN A 78 8.08 -3.30 11.01
N LEU A 79 7.04 -3.63 10.26
CA LEU A 79 5.67 -3.18 10.43
C LEU A 79 4.71 -4.36 10.36
N SER A 80 3.58 -4.28 11.03
CA SER A 80 2.43 -5.13 10.72
C SER A 80 1.72 -4.60 9.47
N PHE A 81 0.87 -5.43 8.84
CA PHE A 81 0.06 -4.99 7.70
C PHE A 81 -0.86 -3.82 8.06
N ASP A 82 -1.47 -3.85 9.25
CA ASP A 82 -2.36 -2.78 9.72
C ASP A 82 -1.60 -1.47 9.94
N GLU A 83 -0.39 -1.53 10.52
CA GLU A 83 0.46 -0.35 10.72
C GLU A 83 0.92 0.25 9.39
N ALA A 84 1.32 -0.58 8.45
CA ALA A 84 1.75 -0.14 7.12
C ALA A 84 0.57 0.50 6.35
N GLU A 85 -0.62 -0.08 6.42
CA GLU A 85 -1.83 0.46 5.82
C GLU A 85 -2.18 1.84 6.40
N GLN A 86 -2.16 1.98 7.74
CA GLN A 86 -2.42 3.25 8.40
C GLN A 86 -1.39 4.32 8.05
N LEU A 87 -0.10 3.98 8.03
CA LEU A 87 0.96 4.91 7.64
C LEU A 87 0.78 5.40 6.19
N ALA A 88 0.44 4.50 5.27
CA ALA A 88 0.19 4.84 3.88
C ALA A 88 -1.02 5.77 3.72
N TYR A 89 -2.13 5.51 4.42
CA TYR A 89 -3.29 6.42 4.43
C TYR A 89 -2.97 7.78 5.04
N CYS A 90 -2.08 7.83 6.03
CA CYS A 90 -1.66 9.07 6.68
C CYS A 90 -0.60 9.86 5.89
N GLY A 91 -0.22 9.42 4.68
CA GLY A 91 0.67 10.17 3.80
C GLY A 91 2.08 9.62 3.66
N TRP A 92 2.33 8.40 4.15
CA TRP A 92 3.58 7.71 3.86
C TRP A 92 3.55 7.16 2.43
N THR A 93 4.52 7.57 1.59
CA THR A 93 4.44 7.39 0.13
C THR A 93 5.30 6.25 -0.40
N GLY A 94 5.91 5.44 0.47
CA GLY A 94 6.85 4.38 0.10
C GLY A 94 6.26 3.24 -0.74
N PHE A 95 4.94 3.09 -0.82
CA PHE A 95 4.24 2.08 -1.62
C PHE A 95 2.74 2.41 -1.76
N ASN A 96 2.07 1.72 -2.67
CA ASN A 96 0.62 1.85 -2.81
C ASN A 96 -0.13 1.06 -1.71
N PRO A 97 -0.98 1.69 -0.86
CA PRO A 97 -1.69 1.00 0.21
C PRO A 97 -2.56 -0.18 -0.25
N HIS A 98 -3.04 -0.16 -1.49
CA HIS A 98 -3.84 -1.25 -2.05
C HIS A 98 -3.06 -2.55 -2.29
N CYS A 99 -1.72 -2.51 -2.28
CA CYS A 99 -0.90 -3.71 -2.38
C CYS A 99 -0.90 -4.56 -1.10
N ILE A 100 -1.29 -3.98 0.04
CA ILE A 100 -1.29 -4.68 1.34
C ILE A 100 -2.34 -5.77 1.40
N LEU A 101 -3.55 -5.51 0.91
CA LEU A 101 -4.68 -6.43 1.05
C LEU A 101 -4.43 -7.82 0.46
N PRO A 102 -3.96 -7.97 -0.80
CA PRO A 102 -3.67 -9.30 -1.36
C PRO A 102 -2.60 -10.07 -0.59
N ALA A 103 -1.58 -9.37 -0.11
CA ALA A 103 -0.49 -9.97 0.66
C ALA A 103 -0.96 -10.41 2.06
N ARG A 104 -1.74 -9.59 2.75
CA ARG A 104 -2.31 -9.89 4.07
C ARG A 104 -3.24 -11.09 4.04
N GLU A 105 -4.18 -11.15 3.08
CA GLU A 105 -5.14 -12.26 2.96
C GLU A 105 -4.46 -13.61 2.68
N ASN A 106 -3.30 -13.58 2.02
CA ASN A 106 -2.53 -14.78 1.71
C ASN A 106 -1.32 -14.99 2.64
N ASN A 107 -1.17 -14.14 3.67
CA ASN A 107 -0.08 -14.19 4.65
C ASN A 107 1.31 -14.15 4.01
N ILE A 108 1.48 -13.36 2.95
CA ILE A 108 2.75 -13.21 2.23
C ILE A 108 3.44 -11.94 2.72
N PRO A 109 4.65 -12.02 3.27
CA PRO A 109 5.39 -10.84 3.69
C PRO A 109 5.76 -9.97 2.49
N ILE A 110 5.73 -8.65 2.70
CA ILE A 110 6.22 -7.65 1.75
C ILE A 110 7.51 -7.08 2.31
N ARG A 111 8.55 -7.02 1.49
CA ARG A 111 9.80 -6.35 1.82
C ARG A 111 9.96 -5.11 0.96
N LEU A 112 10.03 -3.95 1.60
CA LEU A 112 10.32 -2.68 0.94
C LEU A 112 11.82 -2.46 0.94
N LEU A 113 12.39 -2.26 -0.24
CA LEU A 113 13.83 -2.13 -0.44
C LEU A 113 14.14 -0.82 -1.17
N CYS A 114 15.25 -0.19 -0.80
CA CYS A 114 15.75 0.98 -1.49
C CYS A 114 16.83 0.56 -2.51
N SER A 115 16.62 0.88 -3.79
CA SER A 115 17.58 0.58 -4.85
C SER A 115 18.89 1.35 -4.71
N MET A 116 18.86 2.50 -4.02
CA MET A 116 20.05 3.30 -3.75
C MET A 116 20.86 2.79 -2.55
N GLU A 117 20.24 2.00 -1.66
CA GLU A 117 20.87 1.48 -0.43
C GLU A 117 20.50 -0.02 -0.24
N PRO A 118 20.86 -0.90 -1.19
CA PRO A 118 20.41 -2.29 -1.21
C PRO A 118 20.94 -3.15 -0.04
N ALA A 119 22.02 -2.70 0.60
CA ALA A 119 22.64 -3.41 1.73
C ALA A 119 21.89 -3.24 3.06
N GLU A 120 20.95 -2.29 3.17
CA GLU A 120 20.27 -1.99 4.43
C GLU A 120 19.12 -2.95 4.79
N GLY A 121 18.81 -3.93 3.94
CA GLY A 121 17.82 -4.99 4.23
C GLY A 121 16.36 -4.54 4.22
N GLY A 122 16.09 -3.24 4.15
CA GLY A 122 14.76 -2.66 3.98
C GLY A 122 13.81 -2.84 5.16
N THR A 123 12.52 -2.62 4.90
CA THR A 123 11.41 -2.76 5.85
C THR A 123 10.60 -4.02 5.56
N LEU A 124 10.44 -4.88 6.54
CA LEU A 124 9.58 -6.06 6.45
C LEU A 124 8.16 -5.73 6.93
N ILE A 125 7.16 -5.99 6.10
CA ILE A 125 5.75 -5.90 6.44
C ILE A 125 5.17 -7.32 6.50
N SER A 126 4.64 -7.70 7.66
CA SER A 126 4.12 -9.06 7.89
C SER A 126 3.05 -9.06 8.98
N ASN A 127 2.47 -10.20 9.31
CA ASN A 127 1.55 -10.33 10.44
C ASN A 127 2.21 -10.17 11.82
N SER A 128 3.55 -10.19 11.90
CA SER A 128 4.24 -10.06 13.18
C SER A 128 4.32 -8.61 13.63
N GLN A 129 4.03 -8.37 14.90
CA GLN A 129 4.18 -7.07 15.54
C GLN A 129 5.57 -6.97 16.17
N SER A 130 6.28 -5.86 15.95
CA SER A 130 7.44 -5.51 16.74
C SER A 130 6.97 -4.88 18.07
N GLY A 131 7.67 -5.14 19.17
CA GLY A 131 7.31 -4.61 20.50
C GLY A 131 7.61 -3.11 20.70
N GLU A 132 7.89 -2.35 19.66
CA GLU A 132 8.18 -0.91 19.76
C GLU A 132 6.89 -0.10 19.92
N ASN A 133 6.84 0.82 20.89
CA ASN A 133 5.67 1.66 21.18
C ASN A 133 5.42 2.72 20.10
N ILE A 134 6.47 3.28 19.48
CA ILE A 134 6.39 4.26 18.39
C ILE A 134 7.30 3.78 17.27
N LYS A 135 6.72 3.41 16.13
CA LYS A 135 7.46 2.86 15.00
C LYS A 135 7.79 3.89 13.94
N ALA A 136 6.81 4.74 13.61
CA ALA A 136 6.98 5.80 12.63
C ALA A 136 6.02 6.96 12.92
N ILE A 137 6.36 8.12 12.39
CA ILE A 137 5.54 9.34 12.42
C ILE A 137 5.45 9.83 10.99
N THR A 138 4.24 10.02 10.49
CA THR A 138 3.99 10.60 9.19
C THR A 138 3.18 11.89 9.33
N ALA A 139 3.36 12.80 8.37
CA ALA A 139 2.61 14.05 8.32
C ALA A 139 2.08 14.27 6.89
N ARG A 140 0.89 14.82 6.80
CA ARG A 140 0.27 15.18 5.53
C ARG A 140 -0.11 16.66 5.56
N ASP A 141 0.37 17.39 4.56
CA ASP A 141 0.05 18.80 4.38
C ASP A 141 -1.24 18.96 3.56
N ASN A 142 -1.76 20.20 3.55
CA ASN A 142 -2.95 20.59 2.78
C ASN A 142 -4.20 19.80 3.14
N ILE A 143 -4.41 19.54 4.43
CA ILE A 143 -5.59 18.87 4.96
C ILE A 143 -6.58 19.91 5.47
N TYR A 144 -7.86 19.73 5.14
CA TYR A 144 -8.95 20.50 5.71
C TYR A 144 -9.67 19.67 6.76
N TYR A 145 -9.73 20.18 7.98
CA TYR A 145 -10.54 19.59 9.04
C TYR A 145 -11.94 20.21 9.01
N ILE A 146 -12.95 19.42 8.71
CA ILE A 146 -14.34 19.88 8.66
C ILE A 146 -15.12 19.21 9.80
N LYS A 147 -15.65 20.01 10.72
CA LYS A 147 -16.50 19.54 11.81
C LYS A 147 -17.97 19.80 11.47
N PHE A 148 -18.75 18.73 11.39
CA PHE A 148 -20.19 18.80 11.23
C PHE A 148 -20.87 18.67 12.59
N GLN A 149 -21.80 19.59 12.88
CA GLN A 149 -22.58 19.57 14.11
C GLN A 149 -24.07 19.66 13.78
N SER A 150 -24.86 18.73 14.29
CA SER A 150 -26.32 18.75 14.14
C SER A 150 -26.97 18.99 15.48
N ASN A 151 -27.90 19.93 15.54
CA ASN A 151 -28.73 20.20 16.72
C ASN A 151 -29.99 19.29 16.75
N ARG A 152 -30.18 18.44 15.70
CA ARG A 152 -31.35 17.56 15.59
C ARG A 152 -30.92 16.12 15.81
N THR A 153 -31.32 15.56 16.93
CA THR A 153 -30.99 14.17 17.31
C THR A 153 -31.86 13.14 16.59
N LEU A 154 -32.97 13.57 15.96
CA LEU A 154 -33.89 12.70 15.22
C LEU A 154 -33.32 12.39 13.84
N ARG A 155 -33.01 11.10 13.58
CA ARG A 155 -32.52 10.54 12.34
C ARG A 155 -31.07 10.94 11.96
N PRO A 156 -30.07 10.61 12.77
CA PRO A 156 -28.66 10.95 12.51
C PRO A 156 -28.14 10.36 11.19
N TYR A 157 -28.66 9.22 10.75
CA TYR A 157 -28.27 8.58 9.49
C TYR A 157 -28.60 9.44 8.25
N LEU A 158 -29.72 10.18 8.24
CA LEU A 158 -30.06 11.09 7.13
C LEU A 158 -29.14 12.30 7.06
N PHE A 159 -28.65 12.76 8.20
CA PHE A 159 -27.69 13.84 8.26
C PHE A 159 -26.33 13.40 7.69
N ILE A 160 -25.86 12.21 8.10
CA ILE A 160 -24.61 11.62 7.61
C ILE A 160 -24.70 11.36 6.11
N SER A 161 -25.79 10.75 5.61
CA SER A 161 -25.99 10.51 4.18
C SER A 161 -25.86 11.79 3.36
N LYS A 162 -26.52 12.88 3.77
CA LYS A 162 -26.43 14.16 3.05
C LYS A 162 -25.02 14.74 2.99
N ILE A 163 -24.22 14.54 4.03
CA ILE A 163 -22.81 14.96 4.03
C ILE A 163 -22.04 14.20 2.96
N PHE A 164 -22.12 12.87 2.96
CA PHE A 164 -21.41 12.04 1.99
C PHE A 164 -21.91 12.24 0.55
N ASP A 165 -23.22 12.41 0.35
CA ASP A 165 -23.80 12.74 -0.96
C ASP A 165 -23.24 14.07 -1.51
N THR A 166 -23.03 15.04 -0.62
CA THR A 166 -22.41 16.31 -1.00
C THR A 166 -20.95 16.13 -1.40
N PHE A 167 -20.15 15.39 -0.62
CA PHE A 167 -18.76 15.09 -1.00
C PHE A 167 -18.68 14.33 -2.33
N ALA A 168 -19.53 13.33 -2.52
CA ALA A 168 -19.60 12.57 -3.77
C ALA A 168 -19.91 13.47 -4.97
N LYS A 169 -20.86 14.41 -4.82
CA LYS A 169 -21.23 15.36 -5.88
C LYS A 169 -20.06 16.26 -6.31
N TYR A 170 -19.20 16.65 -5.38
CA TYR A 170 -18.06 17.54 -5.66
C TYR A 170 -16.74 16.77 -5.85
N HIS A 171 -16.79 15.43 -5.92
CA HIS A 171 -15.60 14.58 -6.07
C HIS A 171 -14.47 14.89 -5.08
N THR A 172 -14.84 15.27 -3.84
CA THR A 172 -13.88 15.53 -2.76
C THR A 172 -13.65 14.24 -1.98
N SER A 173 -12.38 13.92 -1.77
CA SER A 173 -11.93 12.75 -0.99
C SER A 173 -11.42 13.20 0.38
#